data_2d26f140e8308a696b9d670c33bbe5b1
#
_entry.id   2d26f140e8308a696b9d670c33bbe5b1
#
_cell.length_a   1.000
_cell.length_b   1.000
_cell.length_c   1.000
_cell.angle_alpha   90.00
_cell.angle_beta   90.00
_cell.angle_gamma   90.00
#
_symmetry.space_group_name_H-M   'P 1'
#
loop_
_entity.id
_entity.type
_entity.pdbx_description
1 polymer ?
#
loop_
_entity_poly.entity_id
_entity_poly.type
_entity_poly.pdbx_seq_one_letter_code
_entity_poly.pdbx_strand_id
1 'polypeptide(L)'
;TGNERLKILHDYYRLGREDEFNFDIRQGRITGTDFRNEICNTRIKYHPDYFENEGKVGRVLFIKKYPTYLSDRFFTELTFLPVHSVTSVDVVPVPKDLTMKMLQKKYLGIESDIIKQQRTRNRNNDFSSDISYATRQKKKDIEEIMNNVRENDESLYYVSVTMIVMADDRDELESICETVDSIAKGAGCAVDTCMYKQREAVNTTLPIGVRQIETMRT
;
A
#
# COMPACT_ATOMS: atom_id res chain seq x y z
N THR A 1 6.86 -17.56 -23.03
CA THR A 1 7.93 -18.57 -22.78
C THR A 1 8.41 -18.48 -21.34
N GLY A 2 9.16 -19.52 -20.84
CA GLY A 2 9.75 -19.50 -19.49
C GLY A 2 10.78 -18.38 -19.32
N ASN A 3 11.58 -18.09 -20.32
CA ASN A 3 12.56 -17.01 -20.31
C ASN A 3 11.91 -15.63 -20.18
N GLU A 4 10.77 -15.38 -20.83
CA GLU A 4 10.05 -14.10 -20.70
C GLU A 4 9.57 -13.84 -19.28
N ARG A 5 9.10 -14.88 -18.57
CA ARG A 5 8.69 -14.76 -17.16
C ARG A 5 9.87 -14.44 -16.25
N LEU A 6 11.02 -15.09 -16.49
CA LEU A 6 12.25 -14.82 -15.73
C LEU A 6 12.76 -13.40 -16.01
N LYS A 7 12.68 -12.94 -17.28
CA LYS A 7 13.03 -11.56 -17.65
C LYS A 7 12.18 -10.54 -16.92
N ILE A 8 10.86 -10.74 -16.83
CA ILE A 8 9.97 -9.86 -16.07
C ILE A 8 10.41 -9.77 -14.60
N LEU A 9 10.71 -10.91 -13.96
CA LEU A 9 11.21 -10.92 -12.58
C LEU A 9 12.55 -10.19 -12.46
N HIS A 10 13.48 -10.41 -13.37
CA HIS A 10 14.74 -9.69 -13.42
C HIS A 10 14.52 -8.17 -13.53
N ASP A 11 13.64 -7.73 -14.44
CA ASP A 11 13.34 -6.30 -14.65
C ASP A 11 12.79 -5.63 -13.38
N TYR A 12 12.07 -6.36 -12.52
CA TYR A 12 11.67 -5.86 -11.21
C TYR A 12 12.81 -5.86 -10.19
N TYR A 13 13.59 -6.96 -10.10
CA TYR A 13 14.66 -7.09 -9.10
C TYR A 13 15.86 -6.21 -9.37
N ARG A 14 16.10 -5.82 -10.63
CA ARG A 14 17.19 -4.87 -10.95
C ARG A 14 16.98 -3.48 -10.32
N LEU A 15 15.74 -3.11 -9.95
CA LEU A 15 15.42 -1.90 -9.19
C LEU A 15 16.09 -0.63 -9.78
N GLY A 16 15.89 -0.40 -11.08
CA GLY A 16 16.41 0.79 -11.78
C GLY A 16 17.86 0.71 -12.24
N ARG A 17 18.55 -0.43 -12.06
CA ARG A 17 19.88 -0.63 -12.65
C ARG A 17 19.78 -0.99 -14.13
N GLU A 18 20.83 -0.71 -14.88
CA GLU A 18 20.92 -0.99 -16.31
C GLU A 18 21.54 -2.39 -16.58
N ASP A 19 20.95 -3.43 -16.00
CA ASP A 19 21.40 -4.80 -16.23
C ASP A 19 20.58 -5.47 -17.32
N GLU A 20 21.25 -6.25 -18.19
CA GLU A 20 20.59 -7.05 -19.20
C GLU A 20 20.38 -8.49 -18.72
N PHE A 21 19.18 -9.02 -18.97
CA PHE A 21 18.86 -10.41 -18.68
C PHE A 21 19.33 -11.32 -19.84
N ASN A 22 20.40 -12.10 -19.58
CA ASN A 22 21.06 -12.98 -20.58
C ASN A 22 20.89 -14.48 -20.30
N PHE A 23 19.92 -14.87 -19.46
CA PHE A 23 19.74 -16.28 -19.10
C PHE A 23 18.88 -17.05 -20.13
N ASP A 24 19.36 -18.21 -20.54
CA ASP A 24 18.59 -19.21 -21.28
C ASP A 24 18.36 -20.46 -20.43
N ILE A 25 17.07 -20.79 -20.20
CA ILE A 25 16.66 -21.97 -19.42
C ILE A 25 17.23 -23.26 -19.97
N ARG A 26 17.39 -23.38 -21.31
CA ARG A 26 17.95 -24.58 -21.95
C ARG A 26 19.44 -24.74 -21.62
N GLN A 27 20.19 -23.64 -21.74
CA GLN A 27 21.60 -23.62 -21.39
C GLN A 27 21.81 -23.83 -19.89
N GLY A 28 21.01 -23.16 -19.03
CA GLY A 28 21.07 -23.31 -17.59
C GLY A 28 20.86 -24.75 -17.11
N ARG A 29 19.99 -25.52 -17.78
CA ARG A 29 19.80 -26.94 -17.48
C ARG A 29 21.04 -27.79 -17.85
N ILE A 30 21.77 -27.42 -18.88
CA ILE A 30 22.98 -28.13 -19.34
C ILE A 30 24.18 -27.79 -18.43
N THR A 31 24.30 -26.50 -18.09
CA THR A 31 25.45 -25.99 -17.27
C THR A 31 25.25 -26.14 -15.77
N GLY A 32 24.02 -26.42 -15.32
CA GLY A 32 23.67 -26.43 -13.90
C GLY A 32 23.57 -25.02 -13.28
N THR A 33 23.49 -23.98 -14.09
CA THR A 33 23.39 -22.58 -13.60
C THR A 33 22.04 -22.31 -12.98
N ASP A 34 22.03 -21.79 -11.74
CA ASP A 34 20.78 -21.45 -11.06
C ASP A 34 20.24 -20.11 -11.59
N PHE A 35 19.02 -20.11 -12.13
CA PHE A 35 18.33 -18.93 -12.64
C PHE A 35 18.11 -17.85 -11.57
N ARG A 36 18.14 -18.19 -10.28
CA ARG A 36 17.96 -17.24 -9.17
C ARG A 36 19.06 -16.20 -9.13
N ASN A 37 20.28 -16.61 -9.44
CA ASN A 37 21.44 -15.71 -9.49
C ASN A 37 21.35 -14.73 -10.68
N GLU A 38 20.64 -15.12 -11.74
CA GLU A 38 20.45 -14.27 -12.91
C GLU A 38 19.26 -13.30 -12.73
N ILE A 39 18.26 -13.68 -11.94
CA ILE A 39 17.14 -12.78 -11.62
C ILE A 39 17.57 -11.68 -10.66
N CYS A 40 18.32 -12.04 -9.62
CA CYS A 40 18.83 -11.10 -8.62
C CYS A 40 20.34 -11.36 -8.48
N ASN A 41 21.11 -10.76 -9.40
CA ASN A 41 22.56 -10.93 -9.49
C ASN A 41 23.33 -10.09 -8.47
N THR A 42 22.64 -9.34 -7.62
CA THR A 42 23.23 -8.42 -6.65
C THR A 42 22.73 -8.65 -5.24
N ARG A 43 23.53 -8.17 -4.29
CA ARG A 43 23.20 -8.23 -2.88
C ARG A 43 22.50 -6.96 -2.44
N ILE A 44 21.20 -7.05 -2.16
CA ILE A 44 20.44 -5.95 -1.56
C ILE A 44 20.77 -5.89 -0.06
N LYS A 45 21.20 -4.72 0.43
CA LYS A 45 21.38 -4.43 1.85
C LYS A 45 20.17 -3.68 2.38
N TYR A 46 19.54 -4.20 3.41
CA TYR A 46 18.36 -3.59 4.03
C TYR A 46 18.74 -2.83 5.29
N HIS A 47 18.27 -1.59 5.40
CA HIS A 47 18.36 -0.70 6.54
C HIS A 47 16.97 -0.48 7.15
N PRO A 48 16.84 0.17 8.31
CA PRO A 48 15.54 0.37 8.95
C PRO A 48 14.51 1.12 8.08
N ASP A 49 14.93 2.10 7.30
CA ASP A 49 14.10 3.04 6.54
C ASP A 49 14.38 3.07 5.04
N TYR A 50 15.43 2.38 4.56
CA TYR A 50 15.79 2.30 3.15
C TYR A 50 16.53 0.98 2.86
N PHE A 51 16.87 0.75 1.60
CA PHE A 51 17.75 -0.33 1.17
C PHE A 51 18.75 0.15 0.10
N GLU A 52 19.86 -0.58 -0.02
CA GLU A 52 20.89 -0.33 -1.03
C GLU A 52 20.92 -1.50 -2.02
N ASN A 53 21.05 -1.17 -3.30
CA ASN A 53 21.20 -2.13 -4.40
C ASN A 53 22.24 -1.64 -5.40
N GLU A 54 23.52 -2.01 -5.19
CA GLU A 54 24.64 -1.68 -6.07
C GLU A 54 24.69 -0.22 -6.57
N GLY A 55 25.02 0.70 -5.67
CA GLY A 55 25.17 2.12 -6.00
C GLY A 55 23.87 2.90 -6.14
N LYS A 56 22.71 2.24 -6.03
CA LYS A 56 21.40 2.86 -5.93
C LYS A 56 20.86 2.69 -4.52
N VAL A 57 20.06 3.66 -4.10
CA VAL A 57 19.32 3.58 -2.83
C VAL A 57 17.82 3.57 -3.12
N GLY A 58 17.06 2.86 -2.29
CA GLY A 58 15.62 2.78 -2.48
C GLY A 58 14.88 2.77 -1.16
N ARG A 59 13.61 3.14 -1.20
CA ARG A 59 12.71 3.11 -0.04
C ARG A 59 11.36 2.57 -0.46
N VAL A 60 10.77 1.75 0.42
CA VAL A 60 9.40 1.32 0.24
C VAL A 60 8.49 2.16 1.12
N LEU A 61 7.53 2.78 0.48
CA LEU A 61 6.47 3.59 1.06
C LEU A 61 5.14 2.82 0.98
N PHE A 62 4.18 3.17 1.83
CA PHE A 62 2.82 2.64 1.77
C PHE A 62 1.79 3.72 2.08
N ILE A 63 0.58 3.57 1.58
CA ILE A 63 -0.51 4.47 1.94
C ILE A 63 -1.08 4.02 3.29
N LYS A 64 -0.91 4.88 4.29
CA LYS A 64 -1.37 4.67 5.67
C LYS A 64 -2.82 5.09 5.87
N LYS A 65 -3.26 6.11 5.14
CA LYS A 65 -4.61 6.67 5.25
C LYS A 65 -5.13 7.00 3.86
N TYR A 66 -6.36 6.60 3.60
CA TYR A 66 -7.08 6.87 2.37
C TYR A 66 -8.16 7.94 2.61
N PRO A 67 -8.48 8.77 1.60
CA PRO A 67 -9.66 9.64 1.61
C PRO A 67 -10.93 8.80 1.43
N THR A 68 -12.10 9.41 1.60
CA THR A 68 -13.39 8.76 1.31
C THR A 68 -13.52 8.36 -0.17
N TYR A 69 -12.89 9.11 -1.07
CA TYR A 69 -12.82 8.83 -2.49
C TYR A 69 -11.41 9.10 -3.00
N LEU A 70 -10.82 8.13 -3.70
CA LEU A 70 -9.51 8.27 -4.34
C LEU A 70 -9.69 8.23 -5.86
N SER A 71 -9.26 9.29 -6.52
CA SER A 71 -9.31 9.40 -7.98
C SER A 71 -8.12 8.68 -8.64
N ASP A 72 -8.32 8.13 -9.84
CA ASP A 72 -7.27 7.53 -10.68
C ASP A 72 -6.14 8.53 -11.01
N ARG A 73 -6.43 9.82 -10.96
CA ARG A 73 -5.44 10.89 -11.14
C ARG A 73 -4.25 10.74 -10.20
N PHE A 74 -4.48 10.28 -8.97
CA PHE A 74 -3.42 10.02 -8.00
C PHE A 74 -2.38 9.04 -8.53
N PHE A 75 -2.82 7.88 -9.06
CA PHE A 75 -1.90 6.89 -9.65
C PHE A 75 -1.22 7.42 -10.91
N THR A 76 -1.93 8.23 -11.70
CA THR A 76 -1.36 8.87 -12.88
C THR A 76 -0.23 9.82 -12.49
N GLU A 77 -0.41 10.66 -11.48
CA GLU A 77 0.62 11.59 -10.98
C GLU A 77 1.85 10.83 -10.44
N LEU A 78 1.66 9.69 -9.77
CA LEU A 78 2.76 8.85 -9.31
C LEU A 78 3.55 8.19 -10.46
N THR A 79 2.90 7.82 -11.55
CA THR A 79 3.59 7.24 -12.72
C THR A 79 4.39 8.27 -13.53
N PHE A 80 4.08 9.55 -13.40
CA PHE A 80 4.83 10.62 -14.06
C PHE A 80 6.06 11.10 -13.26
N LEU A 81 6.36 10.51 -12.11
CA LEU A 81 7.61 10.82 -11.42
C LEU A 81 8.80 10.46 -12.30
N PRO A 82 9.78 11.39 -12.48
CA PRO A 82 10.95 11.17 -13.34
C PRO A 82 12.00 10.28 -12.68
N VAL A 83 11.56 9.23 -11.99
CA VAL A 83 12.41 8.32 -11.22
C VAL A 83 11.94 6.88 -11.42
N HIS A 84 12.84 5.92 -11.21
CA HIS A 84 12.43 4.54 -11.21
C HIS A 84 11.55 4.26 -9.99
N SER A 85 10.31 3.91 -10.25
CA SER A 85 9.32 3.57 -9.21
C SER A 85 8.53 2.33 -9.59
N VAL A 86 8.14 1.55 -8.59
CA VAL A 86 7.26 0.38 -8.73
C VAL A 86 6.11 0.54 -7.75
N THR A 87 4.89 0.63 -8.26
CA THR A 87 3.69 0.70 -7.44
C THR A 87 2.92 -0.61 -7.53
N SER A 88 2.65 -1.22 -6.38
CA SER A 88 1.82 -2.41 -6.24
C SER A 88 0.51 -2.05 -5.54
N VAL A 89 -0.60 -2.44 -6.16
CA VAL A 89 -1.94 -2.33 -5.57
C VAL A 89 -2.44 -3.75 -5.31
N ASP A 90 -2.56 -4.09 -4.04
CA ASP A 90 -3.02 -5.40 -3.60
C ASP A 90 -4.48 -5.29 -3.14
N VAL A 91 -5.35 -6.04 -3.80
CA VAL A 91 -6.80 -5.99 -3.58
C VAL A 91 -7.29 -7.37 -3.17
N VAL A 92 -7.86 -7.48 -1.97
CA VAL A 92 -8.38 -8.74 -1.44
C VAL A 92 -9.86 -8.59 -1.13
N PRO A 93 -10.75 -9.39 -1.74
CA PRO A 93 -12.18 -9.32 -1.44
C PRO A 93 -12.46 -9.74 0.01
N VAL A 94 -13.35 -9.01 0.66
CA VAL A 94 -13.86 -9.39 1.99
C VAL A 94 -15.05 -10.34 1.79
N PRO A 95 -15.05 -11.53 2.40
CA PRO A 95 -16.20 -12.43 2.35
C PRO A 95 -17.48 -11.74 2.82
N LYS A 96 -18.61 -11.97 2.12
CA LYS A 96 -19.88 -11.27 2.39
C LYS A 96 -20.38 -11.42 3.83
N ASP A 97 -20.20 -12.61 4.41
CA ASP A 97 -20.57 -12.88 5.80
C ASP A 97 -19.75 -12.08 6.82
N LEU A 98 -18.47 -11.82 6.51
CA LEU A 98 -17.59 -10.97 7.32
C LEU A 98 -17.88 -9.49 7.10
N THR A 99 -18.21 -9.08 5.88
CA THR A 99 -18.53 -7.68 5.53
C THR A 99 -19.61 -7.12 6.45
N MET A 100 -20.75 -7.79 6.55
CA MET A 100 -21.86 -7.33 7.38
C MET A 100 -21.50 -7.32 8.88
N LYS A 101 -20.78 -8.32 9.36
CA LYS A 101 -20.31 -8.34 10.76
C LYS A 101 -19.36 -7.17 11.07
N MET A 102 -18.45 -6.85 10.14
CA MET A 102 -17.51 -5.74 10.29
C MET A 102 -18.24 -4.39 10.31
N LEU A 103 -19.18 -4.17 9.39
CA LEU A 103 -19.97 -2.94 9.32
C LEU A 103 -20.82 -2.77 10.56
N GLN A 104 -21.52 -3.82 11.02
CA GLN A 104 -22.29 -3.80 12.26
C GLN A 104 -21.42 -3.47 13.48
N LYS A 105 -20.23 -4.07 13.59
CA LYS A 105 -19.29 -3.75 14.68
C LYS A 105 -18.85 -2.30 14.66
N LYS A 106 -18.54 -1.74 13.47
CA LYS A 106 -18.20 -0.31 13.32
C LYS A 106 -19.38 0.59 13.69
N TYR A 107 -20.57 0.26 13.24
CA TYR A 107 -21.80 0.99 13.55
C TYR A 107 -22.05 1.05 15.06
N LEU A 108 -22.03 -0.09 15.74
CA LEU A 108 -22.20 -0.18 17.20
C LEU A 108 -21.08 0.58 17.96
N GLY A 109 -19.86 0.58 17.44
CA GLY A 109 -18.76 1.38 17.97
C GLY A 109 -19.09 2.87 17.96
N ILE A 110 -19.59 3.39 16.84
CA ILE A 110 -19.99 4.80 16.70
C ILE A 110 -21.15 5.13 17.64
N GLU A 111 -22.15 4.27 17.76
CA GLU A 111 -23.28 4.47 18.71
C GLU A 111 -22.78 4.51 20.15
N SER A 112 -21.86 3.63 20.53
CA SER A 112 -21.23 3.65 21.85
C SER A 112 -20.49 4.96 22.12
N ASP A 113 -19.77 5.49 21.12
CA ASP A 113 -19.06 6.77 21.24
C ASP A 113 -20.01 7.95 21.36
N ILE A 114 -21.14 7.94 20.64
CA ILE A 114 -22.22 8.93 20.78
C ILE A 114 -22.76 8.92 22.24
N ILE A 115 -23.07 7.75 22.76
CA ILE A 115 -23.58 7.60 24.13
C ILE A 115 -22.56 8.09 25.16
N LYS A 116 -21.26 7.77 24.97
CA LYS A 116 -20.18 8.26 25.85
C LYS A 116 -20.07 9.77 25.81
N GLN A 117 -20.12 10.39 24.62
CA GLN A 117 -20.09 11.84 24.48
C GLN A 117 -21.27 12.50 25.18
N GLN A 118 -22.49 11.97 25.01
CA GLN A 118 -23.68 12.48 25.71
C GLN A 118 -23.56 12.38 27.24
N ARG A 119 -23.08 11.23 27.75
CA ARG A 119 -22.85 11.04 29.19
C ARG A 119 -21.83 12.03 29.76
N THR A 120 -20.75 12.29 29.02
CA THR A 120 -19.71 13.24 29.44
C THR A 120 -20.25 14.67 29.47
N ARG A 121 -21.05 15.06 28.47
CA ARG A 121 -21.72 16.38 28.43
C ARG A 121 -22.71 16.55 29.57
N ASN A 122 -23.58 15.57 29.79
CA ASN A 122 -24.55 15.61 30.91
C ASN A 122 -23.83 15.76 32.26
N ARG A 123 -22.66 15.13 32.43
CA ARG A 123 -21.83 15.29 33.63
C ARG A 123 -21.27 16.70 33.80
N ASN A 124 -21.06 17.41 32.67
CA ASN A 124 -20.54 18.79 32.63
C ASN A 124 -21.68 19.84 32.60
N ASN A 125 -22.93 19.45 32.87
CA ASN A 125 -24.12 20.30 32.79
C ASN A 125 -24.35 20.94 31.39
N ASP A 126 -23.81 20.34 30.34
CA ASP A 126 -24.05 20.71 28.96
C ASP A 126 -25.16 19.81 28.39
N PHE A 127 -26.37 20.30 28.37
CA PHE A 127 -27.57 19.60 27.88
C PHE A 127 -27.79 19.78 26.38
N SER A 128 -26.80 20.29 25.63
CA SER A 128 -26.89 20.36 24.18
C SER A 128 -26.96 18.95 23.57
N SER A 129 -27.93 18.70 22.72
CA SER A 129 -28.09 17.41 22.00
C SER A 129 -27.18 17.29 20.79
N ASP A 130 -26.24 18.22 20.59
CA ASP A 130 -25.42 18.27 19.40
C ASP A 130 -24.32 17.19 19.42
N ILE A 131 -24.56 16.12 18.67
CA ILE A 131 -23.53 15.16 18.27
C ILE A 131 -22.56 15.87 17.33
N SER A 132 -21.24 15.67 17.50
CA SER A 132 -20.28 16.30 16.61
C SER A 132 -20.61 15.95 15.15
N TYR A 133 -20.53 16.93 14.26
CA TYR A 133 -20.80 16.76 12.82
C TYR A 133 -20.02 15.57 12.24
N ALA A 134 -18.74 15.42 12.62
CA ALA A 134 -17.90 14.34 12.17
C ALA A 134 -18.42 12.94 12.58
N THR A 135 -18.98 12.81 13.79
CA THR A 135 -19.54 11.53 14.26
C THR A 135 -20.85 11.20 13.56
N ARG A 136 -21.68 12.23 13.31
CA ARG A 136 -22.94 12.08 12.55
C ARG A 136 -22.64 11.67 11.11
N GLN A 137 -21.65 12.29 10.48
CA GLN A 137 -21.24 11.94 9.12
C GLN A 137 -20.73 10.50 9.03
N LYS A 138 -19.85 10.08 9.94
CA LYS A 138 -19.38 8.69 10.00
C LYS A 138 -20.51 7.67 10.15
N LYS A 139 -21.53 7.99 10.95
CA LYS A 139 -22.69 7.10 11.10
C LYS A 139 -23.45 6.97 9.79
N LYS A 140 -23.72 8.10 9.12
CA LYS A 140 -24.38 8.13 7.82
C LYS A 140 -23.63 7.36 6.75
N ASP A 141 -22.33 7.56 6.67
CA ASP A 141 -21.46 6.85 5.69
C ASP A 141 -21.53 5.33 5.88
N ILE A 142 -21.51 4.84 7.12
CA ILE A 142 -21.63 3.39 7.39
C ILE A 142 -23.04 2.88 7.05
N GLU A 143 -24.10 3.62 7.37
CA GLU A 143 -25.47 3.25 7.00
C GLU A 143 -25.61 3.14 5.47
N GLU A 144 -25.06 4.08 4.73
CA GLU A 144 -25.05 4.07 3.27
C GLU A 144 -24.31 2.84 2.71
N ILE A 145 -23.09 2.55 3.21
CA ILE A 145 -22.33 1.37 2.81
C ILE A 145 -23.11 0.08 3.15
N MET A 146 -23.75 0.01 4.32
CA MET A 146 -24.57 -1.17 4.70
C MET A 146 -25.75 -1.36 3.75
N ASN A 147 -26.41 -0.29 3.32
CA ASN A 147 -27.49 -0.36 2.36
C ASN A 147 -27.00 -0.79 0.98
N ASN A 148 -25.89 -0.24 0.50
CA ASN A 148 -25.29 -0.60 -0.77
C ASN A 148 -24.90 -2.09 -0.83
N VAL A 149 -24.29 -2.61 0.25
CA VAL A 149 -23.96 -4.04 0.35
C VAL A 149 -25.20 -4.93 0.35
N ARG A 150 -26.33 -4.48 0.96
CA ARG A 150 -27.56 -5.27 1.03
C ARG A 150 -28.40 -5.21 -0.24
N GLU A 151 -28.56 -4.00 -0.81
CA GLU A 151 -29.51 -3.75 -1.90
C GLU A 151 -28.83 -3.85 -3.27
N ASN A 152 -27.59 -3.38 -3.39
CA ASN A 152 -26.86 -3.30 -4.65
C ASN A 152 -25.85 -4.43 -4.84
N ASP A 153 -25.77 -5.39 -3.93
CA ASP A 153 -24.83 -6.51 -3.96
C ASP A 153 -23.35 -6.07 -4.06
N GLU A 154 -23.03 -4.88 -3.54
CA GLU A 154 -21.66 -4.36 -3.52
C GLU A 154 -20.76 -5.19 -2.60
N SER A 155 -19.49 -5.30 -2.96
CA SER A 155 -18.51 -6.04 -2.19
C SER A 155 -17.46 -5.09 -1.61
N LEU A 156 -17.02 -5.38 -0.37
CA LEU A 156 -15.88 -4.66 0.22
C LEU A 156 -14.57 -5.36 -0.13
N TYR A 157 -13.52 -4.57 -0.22
CA TYR A 157 -12.17 -5.03 -0.50
C TYR A 157 -11.20 -4.43 0.53
N TYR A 158 -10.24 -5.23 0.97
CA TYR A 158 -9.04 -4.71 1.59
C TYR A 158 -8.11 -4.24 0.48
N VAL A 159 -7.68 -3.00 0.55
CA VAL A 159 -6.74 -2.42 -0.41
C VAL A 159 -5.46 -2.04 0.32
N SER A 160 -4.32 -2.41 -0.26
CA SER A 160 -3.01 -1.99 0.21
C SER A 160 -2.21 -1.50 -0.98
N VAL A 161 -1.71 -0.28 -0.90
CA VAL A 161 -0.85 0.32 -1.92
C VAL A 161 0.53 0.48 -1.33
N THR A 162 1.51 -0.18 -1.96
CA THR A 162 2.93 -0.07 -1.63
C THR A 162 3.69 0.45 -2.84
N MET A 163 4.71 1.25 -2.60
CA MET A 163 5.52 1.86 -3.66
C MET A 163 7.00 1.75 -3.31
N ILE A 164 7.80 1.29 -4.26
CA ILE A 164 9.25 1.42 -4.23
C ILE A 164 9.61 2.68 -5.01
N VAL A 165 10.48 3.50 -4.44
CA VAL A 165 11.15 4.61 -5.13
C VAL A 165 12.64 4.40 -5.06
N MET A 166 13.35 4.70 -6.17
CA MET A 166 14.80 4.53 -6.30
C MET A 166 15.45 5.86 -6.62
N ALA A 167 16.67 6.05 -6.11
CA ALA A 167 17.49 7.23 -6.33
C ALA A 167 18.98 6.85 -6.45
N ASP A 168 19.81 7.80 -6.86
CA ASP A 168 21.25 7.61 -6.93
C ASP A 168 21.93 7.78 -5.57
N ASP A 169 21.38 8.64 -4.72
CA ASP A 169 21.87 8.86 -3.37
C ASP A 169 20.73 9.11 -2.36
N ARG A 170 21.08 9.28 -1.09
CA ARG A 170 20.10 9.49 -0.02
C ARG A 170 19.41 10.83 -0.05
N ASP A 171 20.10 11.88 -0.47
CA ASP A 171 19.53 13.23 -0.49
C ASP A 171 18.48 13.32 -1.59
N GLU A 172 18.76 12.73 -2.75
CA GLU A 172 17.80 12.58 -3.83
C GLU A 172 16.61 11.72 -3.39
N LEU A 173 16.85 10.60 -2.67
CA LEU A 173 15.80 9.72 -2.15
C LEU A 173 14.84 10.46 -1.21
N GLU A 174 15.35 11.30 -0.32
CA GLU A 174 14.52 12.12 0.57
C GLU A 174 13.67 13.12 -0.24
N SER A 175 14.25 13.81 -1.22
CA SER A 175 13.52 14.73 -2.10
C SER A 175 12.38 14.05 -2.87
N ILE A 176 12.63 12.83 -3.37
CA ILE A 176 11.60 12.02 -4.04
C ILE A 176 10.49 11.65 -3.06
N CYS A 177 10.84 11.20 -1.86
CA CYS A 177 9.87 10.84 -0.83
C CYS A 177 8.99 12.02 -0.42
N GLU A 178 9.57 13.23 -0.30
CA GLU A 178 8.82 14.47 -0.03
C GLU A 178 7.86 14.80 -1.19
N THR A 179 8.28 14.58 -2.43
CA THR A 179 7.44 14.77 -3.61
C THR A 179 6.26 13.80 -3.60
N VAL A 180 6.50 12.51 -3.32
CA VAL A 180 5.45 11.50 -3.19
C VAL A 180 4.48 11.86 -2.07
N ASP A 181 4.97 12.29 -0.92
CA ASP A 181 4.16 12.71 0.22
C ASP A 181 3.30 13.95 -0.13
N SER A 182 3.86 14.91 -0.89
CA SER A 182 3.12 16.08 -1.38
C SER A 182 1.97 15.67 -2.33
N ILE A 183 2.24 14.78 -3.30
CA ILE A 183 1.21 14.24 -4.22
C ILE A 183 0.13 13.52 -3.41
N ALA A 184 0.52 12.69 -2.44
CA ALA A 184 -0.41 11.95 -1.60
C ALA A 184 -1.29 12.87 -0.77
N LYS A 185 -0.72 13.90 -0.15
CA LYS A 185 -1.46 14.93 0.60
C LYS A 185 -2.44 15.69 -0.29
N GLY A 186 -2.05 16.01 -1.53
CA GLY A 186 -2.91 16.62 -2.53
C GLY A 186 -4.14 15.76 -2.87
N ALA A 187 -3.99 14.45 -2.84
CA ALA A 187 -5.08 13.47 -3.03
C ALA A 187 -5.84 13.13 -1.73
N GLY A 188 -5.50 13.73 -0.58
CA GLY A 188 -6.10 13.42 0.73
C GLY A 188 -5.60 12.11 1.35
N CYS A 189 -4.54 11.52 0.80
CA CYS A 189 -3.86 10.36 1.34
C CYS A 189 -2.79 10.76 2.36
N ALA A 190 -2.38 9.81 3.22
CA ALA A 190 -1.16 9.91 4.00
C ALA A 190 -0.26 8.71 3.68
N VAL A 191 0.99 9.00 3.33
CA VAL A 191 2.02 8.00 3.06
C VAL A 191 2.93 7.87 4.26
N ASP A 192 3.49 6.68 4.47
CA ASP A 192 4.47 6.41 5.51
C ASP A 192 5.54 5.44 5.00
N THR A 193 6.69 5.40 5.66
CA THR A 193 7.79 4.50 5.31
C THR A 193 7.60 3.15 5.98
N CYS A 194 7.92 2.06 5.26
CA CYS A 194 7.93 0.70 5.81
C CYS A 194 9.12 0.50 6.77
N MET A 195 9.08 1.13 7.95
CA MET A 195 10.14 1.08 8.95
C MET A 195 10.42 -0.35 9.42
N TYR A 196 11.71 -0.74 9.44
CA TYR A 196 12.21 -2.07 9.85
C TYR A 196 11.66 -3.26 9.05
N LYS A 197 10.92 -3.00 7.97
CA LYS A 197 10.30 -4.02 7.10
C LYS A 197 10.57 -3.78 5.62
N GLN A 198 11.67 -3.13 5.28
CA GLN A 198 12.00 -2.80 3.90
C GLN A 198 12.11 -4.07 3.04
N ARG A 199 12.69 -5.16 3.55
CA ARG A 199 12.81 -6.44 2.86
C ARG A 199 11.45 -7.06 2.54
N GLU A 200 10.59 -7.18 3.54
CA GLU A 200 9.24 -7.72 3.39
C GLU A 200 8.40 -6.83 2.46
N ALA A 201 8.64 -5.51 2.51
CA ALA A 201 7.97 -4.53 1.66
C ALA A 201 8.39 -4.67 0.19
N VAL A 202 9.69 -4.79 -0.11
CA VAL A 202 10.18 -5.07 -1.46
C VAL A 202 9.57 -6.36 -2.00
N ASN A 203 9.57 -7.45 -1.21
CA ASN A 203 8.98 -8.71 -1.64
C ASN A 203 7.47 -8.60 -1.90
N THR A 204 6.75 -7.76 -1.15
CA THR A 204 5.31 -7.53 -1.34
C THR A 204 5.00 -6.80 -2.65
N THR A 205 5.90 -5.92 -3.12
CA THR A 205 5.72 -5.21 -4.39
C THR A 205 6.01 -6.03 -5.62
N LEU A 206 6.63 -7.22 -5.47
CA LEU A 206 6.95 -8.08 -6.59
C LEU A 206 5.69 -8.76 -7.17
N PRO A 207 5.66 -9.00 -8.49
CA PRO A 207 4.51 -9.62 -9.17
C PRO A 207 4.45 -11.14 -8.96
N ILE A 208 4.71 -11.61 -7.75
CA ILE A 208 4.73 -13.04 -7.37
C ILE A 208 3.52 -13.45 -6.54
N GLY A 209 2.61 -12.49 -6.25
CA GLY A 209 1.39 -12.76 -5.48
C GLY A 209 1.62 -13.09 -4.00
N VAL A 210 2.81 -12.85 -3.47
CA VAL A 210 3.15 -13.09 -2.06
C VAL A 210 3.19 -11.75 -1.32
N ARG A 211 2.27 -11.59 -0.38
CA ARG A 211 2.25 -10.44 0.50
C ARG A 211 2.86 -10.79 1.84
N GLN A 212 3.95 -10.10 2.23
CA GLN A 212 4.64 -10.29 3.50
C GLN A 212 4.30 -9.19 4.53
N ILE A 213 3.60 -8.13 4.11
CA ILE A 213 3.19 -7.03 4.99
C ILE A 213 1.67 -7.08 5.14
N GLU A 214 1.19 -7.68 6.23
CA GLU A 214 -0.24 -7.80 6.51
C GLU A 214 -0.84 -6.62 7.29
N THR A 215 -0.01 -5.93 8.08
CA THR A 215 -0.43 -4.87 9.01
C THR A 215 -0.82 -3.55 8.33
N MET A 216 -0.67 -3.45 7.02
CA MET A 216 -0.93 -2.23 6.24
C MET A 216 -2.25 -2.26 5.49
N ARG A 217 -3.15 -3.19 5.81
CA ARG A 217 -4.51 -3.24 5.27
C ARG A 217 -5.37 -2.19 5.95
N THR A 218 -6.00 -1.36 5.17
CA THR A 218 -7.07 -0.47 5.60
C THR A 218 -8.41 -1.00 5.18
#